data_8319e6ed60b18758a8ff1c85861e67ed
#
_entry.id   8319e6ed60b18758a8ff1c85861e67ed
#
_cell.length_a   1.000
_cell.length_b   1.000
_cell.length_c   1.000
_cell.angle_alpha   90.00
_cell.angle_beta   90.00
_cell.angle_gamma   90.00
#
_symmetry.space_group_name_H-M   'P 1'
#
loop_
_entity.id
_entity.type
_entity.pdbx_description
1 polymer ?
#
loop_
_entity_poly.entity_id
_entity_poly.type
_entity_poly.pdbx_seq_one_letter_code
_entity_poly.pdbx_strand_id
1 'polypeptide(L)'
;PGIRENVIAVPMGGGHTGAGRFADGNGVNPLDLLPAEAEALSGGLVHFATKVQVAPTGERQTLASIAGSDTQSNRPITPAVALGALGNGGEGESAEGEGHGPLKELQAGGGFVPVETEGRAEDFPLEGSRYGEYGDADTPRWAMTIDLAKCTGCSACVTACQAENNVPWVGEAQVAMGRDMGWIRLERYYEVVDAAHAGPLDVRFLPMMCQHCGNAPCEPVCPVFATYHNAEGLNVQVYNRCIGTRFCANNCPYQVRFFNFWEPEWAESLKNQLNPDVTVRSRGIMEKCTFCVQRLRRTKRVAGRQGDDPKDEGYERSLNPACVNACP
;
A
#
# COMPACT_ATOMS: atom_id res chain seq x y z
N PRO A 1 2.82 0.28 -20.92
CA PRO A 1 3.64 -0.95 -21.01
C PRO A 1 2.84 -2.14 -20.48
N GLY A 2 3.06 -3.34 -21.03
CA GLY A 2 2.40 -4.58 -20.59
C GLY A 2 0.99 -4.83 -21.11
N ILE A 3 0.42 -3.94 -21.92
CA ILE A 3 -0.83 -4.17 -22.64
C ILE A 3 -0.51 -4.78 -24.00
N ARG A 4 -1.36 -5.71 -24.47
CA ARG A 4 -1.25 -6.31 -25.80
C ARG A 4 -1.24 -5.22 -26.88
N GLU A 5 -0.51 -5.49 -27.97
CA GLU A 5 -0.60 -4.66 -29.18
C GLU A 5 -2.07 -4.54 -29.63
N ASN A 6 -2.45 -3.37 -30.09
CA ASN A 6 -3.82 -3.07 -30.51
C ASN A 6 -4.91 -3.16 -29.43
N VAL A 7 -4.53 -3.06 -28.16
CA VAL A 7 -5.47 -2.96 -27.03
C VAL A 7 -5.20 -1.67 -26.27
N ILE A 8 -6.26 -0.97 -25.90
CA ILE A 8 -6.20 0.16 -24.97
C ILE A 8 -7.02 -0.16 -23.74
N ALA A 9 -6.58 0.32 -22.59
CA ALA A 9 -7.34 0.29 -21.36
C ALA A 9 -7.75 1.71 -20.99
N VAL A 10 -9.04 1.91 -20.76
CA VAL A 10 -9.59 3.20 -20.32
C VAL A 10 -10.13 3.00 -18.90
N PRO A 11 -9.64 3.74 -17.91
CA PRO A 11 -10.12 3.61 -16.54
C PRO A 11 -11.56 4.10 -16.42
N MET A 12 -12.38 3.34 -15.69
CA MET A 12 -13.73 3.75 -15.31
C MET A 12 -13.66 4.80 -14.20
N GLY A 13 -14.68 5.66 -14.10
CA GLY A 13 -14.79 6.65 -13.04
C GLY A 13 -14.21 8.03 -13.35
N GLY A 14 -13.86 8.32 -14.61
CA GLY A 14 -13.54 9.66 -15.08
C GLY A 14 -14.76 10.41 -15.67
N GLY A 15 -14.54 11.68 -16.04
CA GLY A 15 -15.54 12.50 -16.74
C GLY A 15 -16.70 13.00 -15.89
N HIS A 16 -16.55 13.02 -14.57
CA HIS A 16 -17.58 13.55 -13.66
C HIS A 16 -17.68 15.06 -13.69
N THR A 17 -18.89 15.56 -13.42
CA THR A 17 -19.19 16.99 -13.20
C THR A 17 -19.89 17.15 -11.85
N GLY A 18 -19.55 18.19 -11.09
CA GLY A 18 -20.14 18.43 -9.77
C GLY A 18 -19.66 17.49 -8.66
N ALA A 19 -18.59 16.73 -8.91
CA ALA A 19 -18.03 15.76 -7.96
C ALA A 19 -16.87 16.33 -7.11
N GLY A 20 -16.57 17.62 -7.26
CA GLY A 20 -15.53 18.33 -6.51
C GLY A 20 -14.25 18.60 -7.30
N ARG A 21 -13.42 19.48 -6.78
CA ARG A 21 -12.28 20.10 -7.48
C ARG A 21 -11.25 19.14 -8.08
N PHE A 22 -11.16 17.92 -7.59
CA PHE A 22 -10.20 16.92 -8.08
C PHE A 22 -10.79 15.95 -9.09
N ALA A 23 -12.10 15.83 -9.14
CA ALA A 23 -12.81 14.93 -10.05
C ALA A 23 -13.37 15.68 -11.28
N ASP A 24 -13.76 16.95 -11.10
CA ASP A 24 -14.35 17.74 -12.17
C ASP A 24 -13.34 17.99 -13.29
N GLY A 25 -13.74 17.64 -14.50
CA GLY A 25 -12.91 17.84 -15.70
C GLY A 25 -11.73 16.88 -15.82
N ASN A 26 -11.60 15.89 -14.94
CA ASN A 26 -10.55 14.89 -15.02
C ASN A 26 -11.05 13.62 -15.73
N GLY A 27 -10.27 13.20 -16.74
CA GLY A 27 -10.58 12.01 -17.53
C GLY A 27 -11.84 12.18 -18.38
N VAL A 28 -12.31 11.07 -18.91
CA VAL A 28 -13.53 10.97 -19.72
C VAL A 28 -14.40 9.86 -19.16
N ASN A 29 -15.70 9.93 -19.40
CA ASN A 29 -16.60 8.83 -19.10
C ASN A 29 -16.46 7.74 -20.17
N PRO A 30 -15.84 6.59 -19.91
CA PRO A 30 -15.67 5.56 -20.93
C PRO A 30 -17.00 4.96 -21.40
N LEU A 31 -18.06 5.11 -20.64
CA LEU A 31 -19.41 4.64 -21.06
C LEU A 31 -19.90 5.36 -22.30
N ASP A 32 -19.45 6.59 -22.57
CA ASP A 32 -19.80 7.36 -23.75
C ASP A 32 -19.17 6.78 -25.04
N LEU A 33 -18.16 5.91 -24.90
CA LEU A 33 -17.49 5.20 -25.99
C LEU A 33 -18.08 3.84 -26.27
N LEU A 34 -18.90 3.30 -25.36
CA LEU A 34 -19.43 1.96 -25.47
C LEU A 34 -20.72 1.94 -26.28
N PRO A 35 -20.95 0.92 -27.12
CA PRO A 35 -22.25 0.72 -27.75
C PRO A 35 -23.29 0.39 -26.67
N ALA A 36 -24.53 0.85 -26.90
CA ALA A 36 -25.66 0.53 -26.02
C ALA A 36 -26.16 -0.92 -26.28
N GLU A 37 -25.28 -1.87 -26.14
CA GLU A 37 -25.52 -3.29 -26.37
C GLU A 37 -25.40 -4.08 -25.07
N ALA A 38 -26.32 -5.00 -24.85
CA ALA A 38 -26.25 -5.94 -23.73
C ALA A 38 -25.62 -7.26 -24.18
N GLU A 39 -24.79 -7.83 -23.31
CA GLU A 39 -24.24 -9.16 -23.50
C GLU A 39 -25.35 -10.21 -23.38
N ALA A 40 -25.42 -11.13 -24.34
CA ALA A 40 -26.51 -12.09 -24.45
C ALA A 40 -26.66 -13.05 -23.26
N LEU A 41 -25.55 -13.33 -22.53
CA LEU A 41 -25.54 -14.26 -21.40
C LEU A 41 -25.80 -13.56 -20.06
N SER A 42 -25.16 -12.44 -19.81
CA SER A 42 -25.25 -11.74 -18.52
C SER A 42 -26.33 -10.67 -18.49
N GLY A 43 -26.76 -10.17 -19.64
CA GLY A 43 -27.61 -8.97 -19.76
C GLY A 43 -26.93 -7.68 -19.37
N GLY A 44 -25.63 -7.74 -19.03
CA GLY A 44 -24.83 -6.57 -18.69
C GLY A 44 -24.37 -5.78 -19.92
N LEU A 45 -23.91 -4.55 -19.72
CA LEU A 45 -23.34 -3.73 -20.79
C LEU A 45 -22.05 -4.36 -21.32
N VAL A 46 -21.88 -4.36 -22.64
CA VAL A 46 -20.66 -4.86 -23.27
C VAL A 46 -19.50 -3.90 -22.99
N HIS A 47 -18.65 -4.24 -22.05
CA HIS A 47 -17.45 -3.47 -21.66
C HIS A 47 -16.21 -3.84 -22.45
N PHE A 48 -16.19 -5.01 -23.06
CA PHE A 48 -15.03 -5.58 -23.76
C PHE A 48 -15.31 -5.70 -25.25
N ALA A 49 -14.24 -5.82 -26.00
CA ALA A 49 -14.29 -5.99 -27.46
C ALA A 49 -14.86 -4.80 -28.27
N THR A 50 -15.07 -3.66 -27.64
CA THR A 50 -15.42 -2.43 -28.39
C THR A 50 -14.21 -1.97 -29.20
N LYS A 51 -14.42 -1.78 -30.50
CA LYS A 51 -13.38 -1.28 -31.42
C LYS A 51 -13.42 0.23 -31.43
N VAL A 52 -12.27 0.86 -31.19
CA VAL A 52 -12.11 2.30 -31.17
C VAL A 52 -10.98 2.71 -32.12
N GLN A 53 -11.06 3.94 -32.62
CA GLN A 53 -10.00 4.54 -33.41
C GLN A 53 -9.19 5.49 -32.49
N VAL A 54 -7.87 5.33 -32.52
CA VAL A 54 -6.96 6.15 -31.71
C VAL A 54 -6.24 7.14 -32.64
N ALA A 55 -6.32 8.41 -32.33
CA ALA A 55 -5.58 9.46 -33.02
C ALA A 55 -4.66 10.21 -32.03
N PRO A 56 -3.36 10.36 -32.30
CA PRO A 56 -2.48 11.17 -31.48
C PRO A 56 -2.90 12.64 -31.50
N THR A 57 -3.00 13.28 -30.35
CA THR A 57 -3.27 14.72 -30.24
C THR A 57 -2.03 15.58 -30.46
N GLY A 58 -0.84 14.99 -30.33
CA GLY A 58 0.45 15.71 -30.32
C GLY A 58 0.78 16.37 -28.97
N GLU A 59 -0.14 16.40 -28.04
CA GLU A 59 0.09 16.90 -26.69
C GLU A 59 0.84 15.87 -25.84
N ARG A 60 1.67 16.37 -24.94
CA ARG A 60 2.40 15.55 -23.96
C ARG A 60 2.10 16.03 -22.56
N GLN A 61 1.72 15.13 -21.69
CA GLN A 61 1.51 15.38 -20.27
C GLN A 61 2.40 14.46 -19.44
N THR A 62 3.03 15.04 -18.42
CA THR A 62 3.78 14.24 -17.43
C THR A 62 2.79 13.63 -16.46
N LEU A 63 2.81 12.33 -16.32
CA LEU A 63 1.98 11.62 -15.36
C LEU A 63 2.59 11.74 -13.96
N ALA A 64 1.81 12.18 -13.00
CA ALA A 64 2.21 12.16 -11.61
C ALA A 64 2.18 10.72 -11.06
N SER A 65 3.21 10.34 -10.31
CA SER A 65 3.31 9.03 -9.69
C SER A 65 3.62 9.17 -8.20
N ILE A 66 2.95 8.37 -7.39
CA ILE A 66 3.25 8.22 -5.95
C ILE A 66 4.20 7.03 -5.69
N ALA A 67 4.48 6.21 -6.69
CA ALA A 67 5.44 5.11 -6.56
C ALA A 67 6.87 5.65 -6.48
N GLY A 68 7.66 5.11 -5.56
CA GLY A 68 9.05 5.55 -5.37
C GLY A 68 9.98 5.11 -6.51
N SER A 69 9.69 3.97 -7.15
CA SER A 69 10.43 3.43 -8.29
C SER A 69 9.51 2.54 -9.12
N ASP A 70 9.75 2.46 -10.40
CA ASP A 70 9.07 1.57 -11.34
C ASP A 70 9.89 0.29 -11.64
N THR A 71 11.08 0.18 -11.06
CA THR A 71 11.96 -0.98 -11.20
C THR A 71 12.43 -1.47 -9.84
N GLN A 72 12.68 -2.78 -9.71
CA GLN A 72 13.23 -3.36 -8.49
C GLN A 72 14.75 -3.15 -8.35
N SER A 73 15.41 -2.60 -9.38
CA SER A 73 16.86 -2.34 -9.39
C SER A 73 17.69 -3.57 -8.99
N ASN A 74 17.35 -4.72 -9.57
CA ASN A 74 17.96 -6.03 -9.29
C ASN A 74 17.85 -6.51 -7.84
N ARG A 75 16.86 -6.01 -7.08
CA ARG A 75 16.54 -6.50 -5.75
C ARG A 75 15.25 -7.32 -5.79
N PRO A 76 15.16 -8.47 -5.10
CA PRO A 76 13.95 -9.29 -5.09
C PRO A 76 12.89 -8.70 -4.13
N ILE A 77 12.37 -7.52 -4.47
CA ILE A 77 11.35 -6.84 -3.64
C ILE A 77 10.01 -7.57 -3.76
N THR A 78 9.67 -7.99 -4.97
CA THR A 78 8.48 -8.80 -5.27
C THR A 78 8.90 -10.05 -6.03
N PRO A 79 9.42 -11.09 -5.33
CA PRO A 79 9.87 -12.31 -5.98
C PRO A 79 8.68 -13.01 -6.68
N ALA A 80 8.94 -13.58 -7.84
CA ALA A 80 7.99 -14.41 -8.56
C ALA A 80 8.59 -15.78 -8.85
N VAL A 81 7.79 -16.82 -8.71
CA VAL A 81 8.18 -18.20 -9.00
C VAL A 81 7.26 -18.73 -10.09
N ALA A 82 7.84 -19.37 -11.11
CA ALA A 82 7.06 -19.98 -12.16
C ALA A 82 6.20 -21.14 -11.60
N LEU A 83 4.94 -21.22 -12.04
CA LEU A 83 4.01 -22.25 -11.55
C LEU A 83 4.57 -23.68 -11.71
N GLY A 84 5.29 -23.96 -12.78
CA GLY A 84 5.94 -25.26 -13.02
C GLY A 84 7.05 -25.61 -12.00
N ALA A 85 7.64 -24.61 -11.34
CA ALA A 85 8.64 -24.83 -10.29
C ALA A 85 8.03 -25.20 -8.93
N LEU A 86 6.75 -24.92 -8.72
CA LEU A 86 6.03 -25.26 -7.49
C LEU A 86 5.61 -26.75 -7.40
N GLY A 87 5.59 -27.46 -8.54
CA GLY A 87 5.11 -28.85 -8.60
C GLY A 87 6.22 -29.92 -8.49
N ASN A 88 7.45 -29.56 -8.73
CA ASN A 88 8.57 -30.47 -8.67
C ASN A 88 9.35 -30.21 -7.37
N GLY A 89 9.11 -31.03 -6.36
CA GLY A 89 9.97 -31.12 -5.18
C GLY A 89 11.35 -31.70 -5.53
N GLY A 90 11.94 -31.29 -6.63
CA GLY A 90 13.23 -31.68 -7.14
C GLY A 90 14.09 -30.46 -7.40
N GLU A 91 15.33 -30.56 -7.02
CA GLU A 91 16.43 -29.64 -7.16
C GLU A 91 16.31 -28.76 -8.41
N GLY A 92 15.92 -27.51 -8.24
CA GLY A 92 15.84 -26.54 -9.32
C GLY A 92 17.24 -26.05 -9.65
N GLU A 93 17.73 -26.39 -10.84
CA GLU A 93 18.91 -25.76 -11.43
C GLU A 93 18.67 -24.23 -11.46
N SER A 94 19.54 -23.53 -10.76
CA SER A 94 19.64 -22.08 -10.77
C SER A 94 19.98 -21.61 -12.16
N ALA A 95 19.13 -20.82 -12.80
CA ALA A 95 19.54 -20.00 -13.94
C ALA A 95 20.62 -19.04 -13.45
N GLU A 96 21.85 -19.34 -13.77
CA GLU A 96 23.00 -18.49 -13.52
C GLU A 96 22.89 -17.21 -14.38
N GLY A 97 22.32 -16.17 -13.75
CA GLY A 97 22.51 -14.80 -14.20
C GLY A 97 23.57 -14.18 -13.30
N GLU A 98 24.71 -13.84 -13.88
CA GLU A 98 25.78 -13.14 -13.17
C GLU A 98 25.29 -11.85 -12.52
N GLY A 99 25.34 -11.77 -11.20
CA GLY A 99 25.12 -10.53 -10.47
C GLY A 99 24.41 -10.69 -9.13
N HIS A 100 25.19 -10.79 -8.08
CA HIS A 100 24.88 -10.72 -6.67
C HIS A 100 24.30 -11.98 -6.01
N GLY A 101 25.10 -12.55 -5.15
CA GLY A 101 25.04 -13.66 -4.23
C GLY A 101 23.76 -14.48 -4.03
N PRO A 102 23.87 -15.75 -3.70
CA PRO A 102 22.78 -16.71 -3.81
C PRO A 102 21.64 -16.38 -2.82
N LEU A 103 20.44 -16.16 -3.37
CA LEU A 103 19.23 -16.39 -2.62
C LEU A 103 19.16 -17.91 -2.39
N LYS A 104 19.61 -18.36 -1.23
CA LYS A 104 19.46 -19.76 -0.83
C LYS A 104 17.96 -20.03 -0.65
N GLU A 105 17.48 -20.90 -1.53
CA GLU A 105 16.33 -21.79 -1.46
C GLU A 105 15.09 -21.38 -0.66
N LEU A 106 14.02 -21.10 -1.41
CA LEU A 106 12.67 -21.31 -0.92
C LEU A 106 12.45 -22.83 -0.76
N GLN A 107 12.57 -23.34 0.46
CA GLN A 107 12.15 -24.71 0.73
C GLN A 107 10.63 -24.83 0.62
N ALA A 108 10.19 -25.88 -0.06
CA ALA A 108 8.78 -26.28 -0.14
C ALA A 108 8.20 -26.45 1.27
N GLY A 109 7.46 -25.46 1.74
CA GLY A 109 6.90 -25.43 3.10
C GLY A 109 6.57 -24.04 3.60
N GLY A 110 6.77 -22.98 2.81
CA GLY A 110 6.28 -21.62 3.10
C GLY A 110 6.96 -20.91 4.29
N GLY A 111 8.07 -21.41 4.78
CA GLY A 111 8.85 -20.73 5.82
C GLY A 111 9.91 -19.82 5.22
N PHE A 112 9.96 -18.57 5.66
CA PHE A 112 11.09 -17.69 5.41
C PHE A 112 12.32 -18.31 6.07
N VAL A 113 13.26 -18.82 5.28
CA VAL A 113 14.56 -19.23 5.84
C VAL A 113 15.34 -17.93 6.05
N PRO A 114 15.81 -17.65 7.28
CA PRO A 114 16.69 -16.53 7.52
C PRO A 114 17.93 -16.71 6.64
N VAL A 115 18.32 -15.70 5.90
CA VAL A 115 19.62 -15.66 5.25
C VAL A 115 20.64 -15.70 6.38
N GLU A 116 21.32 -16.83 6.56
CA GLU A 116 22.50 -16.88 7.40
C GLU A 116 23.56 -16.02 6.72
N THR A 117 23.66 -14.80 7.13
CA THR A 117 24.79 -13.94 6.81
C THR A 117 25.95 -14.40 7.71
N GLU A 118 26.75 -15.34 7.22
CA GLU A 118 27.99 -15.70 7.91
C GLU A 118 28.77 -14.42 8.22
N GLY A 119 29.00 -14.13 9.49
CA GLY A 119 29.96 -13.14 9.96
C GLY A 119 29.43 -11.75 10.27
N ARG A 120 28.12 -11.44 10.22
CA ARG A 120 27.61 -10.10 10.53
C ARG A 120 26.79 -9.97 11.81
N ALA A 121 26.29 -11.03 12.38
CA ALA A 121 25.53 -11.01 13.62
C ALA A 121 26.42 -10.77 14.84
N GLU A 122 27.70 -11.15 14.77
CA GLU A 122 28.67 -10.99 15.87
C GLU A 122 29.28 -9.59 15.92
N ASP A 123 29.39 -8.89 14.76
CA ASP A 123 30.01 -7.56 14.68
C ASP A 123 29.07 -6.43 15.12
N PHE A 124 27.76 -6.67 15.13
CA PHE A 124 26.77 -5.75 15.65
C PHE A 124 25.82 -6.52 16.56
N PRO A 125 26.18 -6.75 17.82
CA PRO A 125 25.21 -7.24 18.77
C PRO A 125 24.05 -6.24 18.78
N LEU A 126 22.90 -6.67 18.29
CA LEU A 126 21.64 -5.99 18.52
C LEU A 126 21.38 -6.10 20.02
N GLU A 127 22.15 -5.32 20.81
CA GLU A 127 21.85 -5.12 22.23
C GLU A 127 20.39 -4.74 22.31
N GLY A 128 19.67 -5.50 23.03
CA GLY A 128 18.25 -5.62 23.19
C GLY A 128 17.41 -4.52 22.58
N SER A 129 16.33 -4.88 21.93
CA SER A 129 15.35 -3.93 21.45
C SER A 129 15.23 -2.76 22.43
N ARG A 130 15.25 -1.50 21.96
CA ARG A 130 15.07 -0.29 22.76
C ARG A 130 13.87 -0.36 23.72
N TYR A 131 12.97 -1.24 23.45
CA TYR A 131 11.72 -1.49 24.20
C TYR A 131 11.74 -2.80 24.98
N GLY A 132 12.91 -3.39 25.22
CA GLY A 132 13.06 -4.71 25.84
C GLY A 132 12.73 -5.85 24.88
N GLU A 133 12.86 -7.06 25.35
CA GLU A 133 12.36 -8.21 24.63
C GLU A 133 10.84 -8.08 24.56
N TYR A 134 10.31 -8.10 23.39
CA TYR A 134 8.88 -8.15 23.15
C TYR A 134 8.36 -9.56 23.50
N GLY A 135 8.59 -10.01 24.70
CA GLY A 135 8.45 -11.40 25.11
C GLY A 135 7.26 -11.72 26.00
N ASP A 136 6.44 -10.73 26.37
CA ASP A 136 5.21 -11.04 27.08
C ASP A 136 4.24 -11.76 26.14
N ALA A 137 4.14 -13.08 26.30
CA ALA A 137 3.23 -13.93 25.54
C ALA A 137 1.76 -13.48 25.65
N ASP A 138 1.44 -12.68 26.64
CA ASP A 138 0.08 -12.20 26.90
C ASP A 138 -0.31 -10.95 26.08
N THR A 139 0.67 -10.19 25.55
CA THR A 139 0.35 -9.00 24.76
C THR A 139 0.28 -9.34 23.28
N PRO A 140 -0.90 -9.19 22.62
CA PRO A 140 -1.06 -9.49 21.21
C PRO A 140 -0.21 -8.54 20.36
N ARG A 141 0.38 -9.06 19.30
CA ARG A 141 1.07 -8.30 18.28
C ARG A 141 0.32 -8.33 16.97
N TRP A 142 0.30 -7.20 16.31
CA TRP A 142 -0.37 -7.06 15.03
C TRP A 142 0.56 -7.39 13.88
N ALA A 143 0.12 -8.26 12.98
CA ALA A 143 0.78 -8.57 11.72
C ALA A 143 -0.25 -8.47 10.59
N MET A 144 0.24 -8.18 9.38
CA MET A 144 -0.58 -8.15 8.17
C MET A 144 0.13 -8.94 7.09
N THR A 145 -0.58 -9.89 6.50
CA THR A 145 -0.12 -10.64 5.33
C THR A 145 -0.86 -10.14 4.09
N ILE A 146 -0.14 -9.90 3.01
CA ILE A 146 -0.69 -9.51 1.72
C ILE A 146 -0.28 -10.58 0.72
N ASP A 147 -1.27 -11.26 0.14
CA ASP A 147 -1.04 -12.23 -0.93
C ASP A 147 -0.83 -11.49 -2.25
N LEU A 148 0.43 -11.32 -2.62
CA LEU A 148 0.81 -10.61 -3.85
C LEU A 148 0.40 -11.35 -5.11
N ALA A 149 0.22 -12.68 -5.06
CA ALA A 149 -0.26 -13.46 -6.20
C ALA A 149 -1.72 -13.16 -6.54
N LYS A 150 -2.50 -12.72 -5.55
CA LYS A 150 -3.90 -12.30 -5.73
C LYS A 150 -4.06 -10.79 -5.95
N CYS A 151 -3.01 -10.00 -5.71
CA CYS A 151 -3.08 -8.56 -5.83
C CYS A 151 -3.19 -8.12 -7.30
N THR A 152 -4.32 -7.57 -7.68
CA THR A 152 -4.58 -7.05 -9.04
C THR A 152 -4.25 -5.57 -9.19
N GLY A 153 -3.80 -4.90 -8.13
CA GLY A 153 -3.54 -3.46 -8.16
C GLY A 153 -4.80 -2.58 -8.22
N CYS A 154 -5.95 -3.09 -7.77
CA CYS A 154 -7.24 -2.41 -7.90
C CYS A 154 -7.40 -1.14 -7.05
N SER A 155 -6.48 -0.84 -6.13
CA SER A 155 -6.49 0.31 -5.23
C SER A 155 -7.66 0.39 -4.24
N ALA A 156 -8.47 -0.66 -4.07
CA ALA A 156 -9.57 -0.67 -3.09
C ALA A 156 -9.06 -0.43 -1.66
N CYS A 157 -7.91 -1.01 -1.30
CA CYS A 157 -7.25 -0.79 -0.01
C CYS A 157 -6.83 0.68 0.20
N VAL A 158 -6.37 1.37 -0.83
CA VAL A 158 -5.97 2.79 -0.80
C VAL A 158 -7.20 3.66 -0.52
N THR A 159 -8.27 3.46 -1.29
CA THR A 159 -9.53 4.20 -1.12
C THR A 159 -10.14 3.98 0.26
N ALA A 160 -10.18 2.74 0.73
CA ALA A 160 -10.69 2.41 2.06
C ALA A 160 -9.84 3.04 3.17
N CYS A 161 -8.52 3.09 3.01
CA CYS A 161 -7.63 3.76 3.96
C CYS A 161 -7.89 5.26 4.02
N GLN A 162 -8.06 5.90 2.87
CA GLN A 162 -8.36 7.35 2.80
C GLN A 162 -9.69 7.69 3.47
N ALA A 163 -10.74 6.92 3.17
CA ALA A 163 -12.07 7.11 3.76
C ALA A 163 -12.07 6.86 5.28
N GLU A 164 -11.52 5.75 5.72
CA GLU A 164 -11.50 5.36 7.14
C GLU A 164 -10.69 6.33 8.01
N ASN A 165 -9.56 6.83 7.48
CA ASN A 165 -8.60 7.58 8.26
C ASN A 165 -8.63 9.08 7.99
N ASN A 166 -9.66 9.59 7.29
CA ASN A 166 -9.76 11.01 6.93
C ASN A 166 -8.47 11.54 6.27
N VAL A 167 -7.86 10.74 5.40
CA VAL A 167 -6.64 11.13 4.69
C VAL A 167 -7.03 12.13 3.60
N PRO A 168 -6.46 13.34 3.57
CA PRO A 168 -6.85 14.33 2.60
C PRO A 168 -6.40 13.95 1.19
N TRP A 169 -7.26 14.24 0.21
CA TRP A 169 -6.91 14.14 -1.18
C TRP A 169 -6.19 15.41 -1.64
N VAL A 170 -5.09 15.27 -2.35
CA VAL A 170 -4.19 16.41 -2.62
C VAL A 170 -4.12 16.82 -4.09
N GLY A 171 -4.49 15.94 -5.00
CA GLY A 171 -4.48 16.15 -6.44
C GLY A 171 -3.12 16.01 -7.10
N GLU A 172 -3.16 15.92 -8.43
CA GLU A 172 -2.01 15.63 -9.28
C GLU A 172 -0.86 16.64 -9.12
N ALA A 173 -1.18 17.92 -9.07
CA ALA A 173 -0.17 18.98 -8.95
C ALA A 173 0.67 18.86 -7.69
N GLN A 174 0.09 18.43 -6.58
CA GLN A 174 0.83 18.25 -5.32
C GLN A 174 1.63 16.95 -5.35
N VAL A 175 1.09 15.90 -5.94
CA VAL A 175 1.82 14.63 -6.15
C VAL A 175 3.06 14.87 -7.04
N ALA A 176 2.94 15.64 -8.11
CA ALA A 176 4.07 15.99 -8.96
C ALA A 176 5.18 16.76 -8.22
N MET A 177 4.83 17.47 -7.14
CA MET A 177 5.79 18.14 -6.25
C MET A 177 6.32 17.25 -5.10
N GLY A 178 5.99 15.95 -5.08
CA GLY A 178 6.37 15.04 -4.00
C GLY A 178 5.66 15.32 -2.67
N ARG A 179 4.43 15.86 -2.72
CA ARG A 179 3.62 16.20 -1.54
C ARG A 179 2.37 15.35 -1.43
N ASP A 180 2.49 14.09 -1.80
CA ASP A 180 1.42 13.10 -1.70
C ASP A 180 1.04 12.81 -0.24
N MET A 181 -0.19 12.33 -0.05
CA MET A 181 -0.75 11.98 1.27
C MET A 181 -1.32 10.56 1.30
N GLY A 182 -0.77 9.66 0.51
CA GLY A 182 -1.23 8.27 0.46
C GLY A 182 -0.63 7.39 1.56
N TRP A 183 -1.32 7.15 2.68
CA TRP A 183 -0.82 6.25 3.74
C TRP A 183 -0.57 4.82 3.28
N ILE A 184 -1.28 4.38 2.25
CA ILE A 184 -0.97 3.21 1.45
C ILE A 184 -0.74 3.71 0.03
N ARG A 185 0.40 3.41 -0.55
CA ARG A 185 0.62 3.58 -1.98
C ARG A 185 0.76 2.22 -2.63
N LEU A 186 0.33 2.11 -3.86
CA LEU A 186 0.46 0.92 -4.65
C LEU A 186 1.67 1.08 -5.57
N GLU A 187 2.77 0.45 -5.21
CA GLU A 187 3.95 0.41 -6.05
C GLU A 187 3.75 -0.57 -7.20
N ARG A 188 4.31 -0.24 -8.35
CA ARG A 188 4.25 -1.05 -9.56
C ARG A 188 5.65 -1.24 -10.07
N TYR A 189 6.07 -2.49 -10.16
CA TYR A 189 7.36 -2.85 -10.70
C TYR A 189 7.18 -3.49 -12.06
N TYR A 190 7.97 -3.04 -13.03
CA TYR A 190 7.96 -3.54 -14.40
C TYR A 190 9.21 -4.37 -14.60
N GLU A 191 9.03 -5.67 -14.83
CA GLU A 191 10.11 -6.61 -15.10
C GLU A 191 10.02 -7.08 -16.54
N VAL A 192 11.14 -7.06 -17.24
CA VAL A 192 11.22 -7.62 -18.60
C VAL A 192 11.50 -9.12 -18.46
N VAL A 193 10.55 -9.95 -18.88
CA VAL A 193 10.67 -11.42 -18.76
C VAL A 193 11.74 -11.97 -19.68
N ASP A 194 11.99 -11.34 -20.81
CA ASP A 194 13.05 -11.72 -21.76
C ASP A 194 13.72 -10.47 -22.35
N ALA A 195 14.86 -10.13 -21.79
CA ALA A 195 15.63 -8.95 -22.22
C ALA A 195 16.16 -9.07 -23.67
N ALA A 196 16.29 -10.28 -24.19
CA ALA A 196 16.85 -10.51 -25.52
C ALA A 196 15.81 -10.29 -26.64
N HIS A 197 14.52 -10.41 -26.35
CA HIS A 197 13.47 -10.42 -27.36
C HIS A 197 12.37 -9.38 -27.15
N ALA A 198 12.58 -8.33 -26.35
CA ALA A 198 11.52 -7.37 -26.00
C ALA A 198 10.21 -8.08 -25.57
N GLY A 199 10.34 -9.10 -24.75
CA GLY A 199 9.24 -9.94 -24.28
C GLY A 199 8.18 -9.17 -23.51
N PRO A 200 7.07 -9.82 -23.16
CA PRO A 200 6.00 -9.18 -22.39
C PRO A 200 6.55 -8.69 -21.05
N LEU A 201 6.09 -7.50 -20.65
CA LEU A 201 6.37 -6.96 -19.32
C LEU A 201 5.55 -7.72 -18.27
N ASP A 202 6.24 -8.19 -17.24
CA ASP A 202 5.61 -8.64 -16.00
C ASP A 202 5.39 -7.42 -15.11
N VAL A 203 4.15 -7.21 -14.66
CA VAL A 203 3.78 -6.08 -13.81
C VAL A 203 3.43 -6.61 -12.43
N ARG A 204 4.20 -6.23 -11.43
CA ARG A 204 4.03 -6.65 -10.05
C ARG A 204 3.55 -5.51 -9.19
N PHE A 205 2.57 -5.76 -8.36
CA PHE A 205 2.00 -4.77 -7.45
C PHE A 205 2.45 -5.03 -6.03
N LEU A 206 2.80 -3.95 -5.32
CA LEU A 206 3.14 -4.02 -3.91
C LEU A 206 2.43 -2.90 -3.15
N PRO A 207 1.38 -3.21 -2.39
CA PRO A 207 0.82 -2.25 -1.44
C PRO A 207 1.84 -1.93 -0.35
N MET A 208 2.31 -0.69 -0.30
CA MET A 208 3.33 -0.24 0.62
C MET A 208 2.75 0.73 1.65
N MET A 209 2.93 0.40 2.93
CA MET A 209 2.47 1.18 4.08
C MET A 209 3.48 1.10 5.21
N CYS A 210 3.21 1.78 6.33
CA CYS A 210 4.06 1.67 7.51
C CYS A 210 4.18 0.21 7.96
N GLN A 211 5.43 -0.25 8.10
CA GLN A 211 5.74 -1.62 8.50
C GLN A 211 5.73 -1.81 10.01
N HIS A 212 5.44 -0.77 10.78
CA HIS A 212 5.47 -0.81 12.25
C HIS A 212 6.72 -1.51 12.80
N CYS A 213 7.89 -1.16 12.23
CA CYS A 213 9.19 -1.80 12.51
C CYS A 213 9.46 -1.94 14.00
N GLY A 214 9.93 -3.10 14.46
CA GLY A 214 10.27 -3.32 15.85
C GLY A 214 11.35 -2.36 16.38
N ASN A 215 12.41 -2.13 15.61
CA ASN A 215 13.41 -1.09 15.85
C ASN A 215 13.25 0.04 14.85
N ALA A 216 12.25 0.89 15.08
CA ALA A 216 11.83 1.89 14.11
C ALA A 216 12.80 3.07 14.04
N PRO A 217 13.52 3.28 12.90
CA PRO A 217 14.50 4.36 12.79
C PRO A 217 13.86 5.75 12.80
N CYS A 218 12.55 5.84 12.64
CA CYS A 218 11.81 7.10 12.73
C CYS A 218 11.62 7.61 14.17
N GLU A 219 11.82 6.76 15.19
CA GLU A 219 11.59 7.13 16.58
C GLU A 219 12.74 7.93 17.20
N PRO A 220 14.01 7.47 17.12
CA PRO A 220 15.12 8.17 17.75
C PRO A 220 15.39 9.56 17.19
N VAL A 221 14.91 9.84 15.98
CA VAL A 221 15.11 11.15 15.32
C VAL A 221 13.99 12.15 15.58
N CYS A 222 12.96 11.76 16.31
CA CYS A 222 11.88 12.66 16.64
C CYS A 222 12.24 13.52 17.86
N PRO A 223 12.43 14.85 17.70
CA PRO A 223 12.92 15.70 18.79
C PRO A 223 11.89 15.87 19.93
N VAL A 224 10.63 15.58 19.66
CA VAL A 224 9.51 15.75 20.60
C VAL A 224 8.87 14.42 21.01
N PHE A 225 9.49 13.32 20.64
CA PHE A 225 8.98 11.99 20.96
C PHE A 225 7.51 11.79 20.53
N ALA A 226 7.15 12.31 19.34
CA ALA A 226 5.82 12.18 18.77
C ALA A 226 5.60 10.83 18.10
N THR A 227 6.65 10.03 17.91
CA THR A 227 6.55 8.67 17.38
C THR A 227 7.25 7.70 18.32
N TYR A 228 6.58 6.61 18.66
CA TYR A 228 7.05 5.55 19.57
C TYR A 228 6.17 4.31 19.42
N HIS A 229 6.56 3.19 20.03
CA HIS A 229 5.74 1.98 20.07
C HIS A 229 4.72 1.99 21.20
N ASN A 230 3.54 1.44 20.92
CA ASN A 230 2.61 1.07 21.98
C ASN A 230 2.92 -0.35 22.50
N ALA A 231 2.20 -0.78 23.55
CA ALA A 231 2.38 -2.11 24.13
C ALA A 231 2.11 -3.27 23.15
N GLU A 232 1.34 -3.02 22.08
CA GLU A 232 0.98 -4.03 21.07
C GLU A 232 1.96 -4.05 19.89
N GLY A 233 3.08 -3.35 19.98
CA GLY A 233 4.10 -3.29 18.94
C GLY A 233 3.76 -2.38 17.76
N LEU A 234 2.70 -1.58 17.83
CA LEU A 234 2.37 -0.62 16.79
C LEU A 234 3.18 0.67 16.97
N ASN A 235 3.88 1.08 15.92
CA ASN A 235 4.50 2.40 15.87
C ASN A 235 3.42 3.46 15.73
N VAL A 236 3.25 4.30 16.74
CA VAL A 236 2.22 5.34 16.77
C VAL A 236 2.78 6.70 16.37
N GLN A 237 1.89 7.57 15.93
CA GLN A 237 2.17 8.99 15.68
C GLN A 237 1.23 9.82 16.55
N VAL A 238 1.78 10.55 17.51
CA VAL A 238 1.01 11.46 18.38
C VAL A 238 0.96 12.82 17.72
N TYR A 239 -0.13 13.11 17.06
CA TYR A 239 -0.29 14.31 16.23
C TYR A 239 -0.11 15.60 17.02
N ASN A 240 -0.65 15.69 18.24
CA ASN A 240 -0.57 16.88 19.09
C ASN A 240 0.85 17.20 19.58
N ARG A 241 1.77 16.24 19.55
CA ARG A 241 3.18 16.48 19.89
C ARG A 241 4.05 16.78 18.67
N CYS A 242 3.55 16.48 17.48
CA CYS A 242 4.32 16.63 16.25
C CYS A 242 4.53 18.11 15.92
N ILE A 243 5.78 18.51 15.73
CA ILE A 243 6.19 19.87 15.31
C ILE A 243 6.67 19.92 13.86
N GLY A 244 6.54 18.83 13.11
CA GLY A 244 6.75 18.80 11.67
C GLY A 244 8.20 18.90 11.19
N THR A 245 9.18 18.49 11.99
CA THR A 245 10.61 18.51 11.57
C THR A 245 10.94 17.58 10.41
N ARG A 246 10.09 16.59 10.12
CA ARG A 246 10.19 15.62 9.03
C ARG A 246 11.39 14.67 9.09
N PHE A 247 12.22 14.70 10.10
CA PHE A 247 13.34 13.76 10.25
C PHE A 247 12.87 12.30 10.24
N CYS A 248 11.71 12.02 10.79
CA CYS A 248 11.13 10.68 10.76
C CYS A 248 10.75 10.21 9.35
N ALA A 249 10.42 11.11 8.43
CA ALA A 249 10.21 10.77 7.02
C ALA A 249 11.54 10.45 6.34
N ASN A 250 12.56 11.27 6.56
CA ASN A 250 13.88 11.07 5.97
C ASN A 250 14.54 9.75 6.41
N ASN A 251 14.28 9.32 7.65
CA ASN A 251 14.81 8.06 8.19
C ASN A 251 13.92 6.85 7.93
N CYS A 252 12.77 7.01 7.29
CA CYS A 252 11.92 5.88 6.94
C CYS A 252 12.43 5.20 5.66
N PRO A 253 12.95 3.97 5.72
CA PRO A 253 13.46 3.29 4.52
C PRO A 253 12.35 2.95 3.51
N TYR A 254 11.11 2.91 3.99
CA TYR A 254 9.93 2.63 3.16
C TYR A 254 9.25 3.89 2.61
N GLN A 255 9.69 5.09 3.04
CA GLN A 255 9.11 6.38 2.63
C GLN A 255 7.58 6.45 2.82
N VAL A 256 7.09 5.96 3.95
CA VAL A 256 5.65 5.85 4.27
C VAL A 256 5.22 6.77 5.39
N ARG A 257 5.89 7.91 5.50
CA ARG A 257 5.57 8.98 6.45
C ARG A 257 5.38 10.27 5.67
N PHE A 258 4.19 10.84 5.75
CA PHE A 258 3.72 11.92 4.92
C PHE A 258 3.61 13.21 5.72
N PHE A 259 4.05 14.32 5.16
CA PHE A 259 3.94 15.62 5.79
C PHE A 259 2.73 16.37 5.24
N ASN A 260 1.90 16.90 6.12
CA ASN A 260 0.74 17.67 5.73
C ASN A 260 1.14 19.13 5.45
N PHE A 261 1.20 19.51 4.17
CA PHE A 261 1.66 20.82 3.73
C PHE A 261 0.59 21.90 3.78
N TRP A 262 -0.69 21.55 3.93
CA TRP A 262 -1.83 22.47 3.91
C TRP A 262 -2.91 22.07 4.91
N GLU A 263 -3.84 22.98 5.14
CA GLU A 263 -5.04 22.67 5.90
C GLU A 263 -6.02 21.92 4.99
N PRO A 264 -6.46 20.72 5.35
CA PRO A 264 -7.45 19.98 4.57
C PRO A 264 -8.82 20.68 4.62
N GLU A 265 -9.41 20.89 3.45
CA GLU A 265 -10.73 21.49 3.32
C GLU A 265 -11.67 20.52 2.59
N TRP A 266 -12.84 20.32 3.14
CA TRP A 266 -13.94 19.59 2.51
C TRP A 266 -15.11 20.54 2.31
N ALA A 267 -15.84 20.37 1.19
CA ALA A 267 -17.10 21.05 0.99
C ALA A 267 -18.06 20.72 2.15
N GLU A 268 -18.95 21.66 2.52
CA GLU A 268 -19.83 21.53 3.70
C GLU A 268 -20.60 20.19 3.70
N SER A 269 -21.15 19.79 2.56
CA SER A 269 -21.88 18.54 2.41
C SER A 269 -20.99 17.29 2.60
N LEU A 270 -19.70 17.38 2.24
CA LEU A 270 -18.74 16.26 2.32
C LEU A 270 -18.15 16.11 3.73
N LYS A 271 -18.21 17.11 4.57
CA LYS A 271 -17.76 17.03 5.96
C LYS A 271 -18.50 15.93 6.73
N ASN A 272 -19.75 15.68 6.39
CA ASN A 272 -20.55 14.62 7.02
C ASN A 272 -20.11 13.20 6.68
N GLN A 273 -19.23 13.03 5.67
CA GLN A 273 -18.65 11.74 5.29
C GLN A 273 -17.37 11.42 6.08
N LEU A 274 -16.82 12.38 6.79
CA LEU A 274 -15.64 12.18 7.60
C LEU A 274 -15.91 11.20 8.74
N ASN A 275 -14.95 10.32 8.99
CA ASN A 275 -15.03 9.39 10.12
C ASN A 275 -14.89 10.16 11.44
N PRO A 276 -15.93 10.19 12.30
CA PRO A 276 -15.88 10.93 13.55
C PRO A 276 -14.91 10.35 14.59
N ASP A 277 -14.55 9.08 14.43
CA ASP A 277 -13.61 8.40 15.33
C ASP A 277 -12.12 8.75 15.02
N VAL A 278 -11.86 9.48 13.94
CA VAL A 278 -10.52 9.83 13.50
C VAL A 278 -10.36 11.35 13.37
N THR A 279 -9.39 11.89 14.07
CA THR A 279 -9.05 13.31 14.00
C THR A 279 -8.58 13.69 12.60
N VAL A 280 -9.10 14.78 12.05
CA VAL A 280 -8.52 15.45 10.89
C VAL A 280 -7.25 16.17 11.33
N ARG A 281 -6.13 15.92 10.66
CA ARG A 281 -4.84 16.52 11.01
C ARG A 281 -4.65 17.83 10.27
N SER A 282 -4.15 18.81 10.99
CA SER A 282 -3.86 20.13 10.45
C SER A 282 -2.52 20.18 9.70
N ARG A 283 -2.26 21.29 9.06
CA ARG A 283 -0.97 21.56 8.41
C ARG A 283 0.19 21.48 9.41
N GLY A 284 1.34 20.99 8.94
CA GLY A 284 2.58 20.95 9.73
C GLY A 284 2.80 19.67 10.52
N ILE A 285 1.96 18.66 10.33
CA ILE A 285 1.97 17.41 11.08
C ILE A 285 2.38 16.26 10.16
N MET A 286 3.09 15.28 10.72
CA MET A 286 3.40 14.03 10.06
C MET A 286 2.27 13.03 10.20
N GLU A 287 1.92 12.37 9.12
CA GLU A 287 0.91 11.33 9.07
C GLU A 287 1.48 10.01 8.55
N LYS A 288 0.89 8.91 8.95
CA LYS A 288 1.25 7.57 8.50
C LYS A 288 0.15 6.56 8.81
N CYS A 289 0.24 5.36 8.27
CA CYS A 289 -0.63 4.26 8.65
C CYS A 289 -0.62 4.04 10.18
N THR A 290 -1.80 4.00 10.77
CA THR A 290 -2.03 3.76 12.22
C THR A 290 -2.49 2.33 12.50
N PHE A 291 -2.52 1.46 11.50
CA PHE A 291 -3.16 0.14 11.55
C PHE A 291 -4.65 0.23 11.93
N CYS A 292 -5.31 1.32 11.57
CA CYS A 292 -6.70 1.63 11.94
C CYS A 292 -6.96 1.45 13.44
N VAL A 293 -6.10 1.99 14.29
CA VAL A 293 -6.13 1.83 15.76
C VAL A 293 -7.49 2.18 16.37
N GLN A 294 -8.26 3.07 15.75
CA GLN A 294 -9.63 3.40 16.17
C GLN A 294 -10.56 2.18 16.08
N ARG A 295 -10.43 1.36 15.04
CA ARG A 295 -11.20 0.11 14.87
C ARG A 295 -10.83 -0.89 15.95
N LEU A 296 -9.53 -1.11 16.16
CA LEU A 296 -9.03 -2.00 17.20
C LEU A 296 -9.54 -1.60 18.59
N ARG A 297 -9.44 -0.33 18.93
CA ARG A 297 -9.91 0.22 20.21
C ARG A 297 -11.43 0.11 20.38
N ARG A 298 -12.18 0.34 19.30
CA ARG A 298 -13.63 0.19 19.33
C ARG A 298 -14.03 -1.24 19.62
N THR A 299 -13.43 -2.20 18.92
CA THR A 299 -13.73 -3.63 19.09
C THR A 299 -13.40 -4.08 20.51
N LYS A 300 -12.22 -3.73 21.02
CA LYS A 300 -11.82 -4.06 22.40
C LYS A 300 -12.78 -3.47 23.46
N ARG A 301 -13.29 -2.25 23.23
CA ARG A 301 -14.28 -1.66 24.13
C ARG A 301 -15.62 -2.38 24.09
N VAL A 302 -16.05 -2.83 22.91
CA VAL A 302 -17.32 -3.56 22.75
C VAL A 302 -17.21 -4.91 23.42
N ALA A 303 -16.17 -5.69 23.12
CA ALA A 303 -15.93 -6.99 23.74
C ALA A 303 -15.85 -6.87 25.27
N GLY A 304 -15.05 -5.95 25.79
CA GLY A 304 -14.92 -5.75 27.23
C GLY A 304 -16.21 -5.34 27.95
N ARG A 305 -17.15 -4.65 27.27
CA ARG A 305 -18.48 -4.36 27.83
C ARG A 305 -19.39 -5.58 27.88
N GLN A 306 -19.17 -6.53 26.98
CA GLN A 306 -19.92 -7.81 26.90
C GLN A 306 -19.31 -8.88 27.79
N GLY A 307 -18.10 -8.65 28.31
CA GLY A 307 -17.34 -9.64 29.08
C GLY A 307 -16.62 -10.66 28.21
N ASP A 308 -16.50 -10.39 26.90
CA ASP A 308 -15.89 -11.24 25.90
C ASP A 308 -14.40 -10.87 25.68
N ASP A 309 -13.62 -11.83 25.18
CA ASP A 309 -12.29 -11.53 24.61
C ASP A 309 -12.47 -11.01 23.18
N PRO A 310 -11.85 -9.88 22.79
CA PRO A 310 -11.89 -9.40 21.41
C PRO A 310 -11.26 -10.38 20.40
N LYS A 311 -10.59 -11.42 20.85
CA LYS A 311 -10.07 -12.52 20.03
C LYS A 311 -11.11 -13.60 19.74
N ASP A 312 -12.26 -13.59 20.43
CA ASP A 312 -13.32 -14.57 20.23
C ASP A 312 -13.95 -14.43 18.83
N GLU A 313 -14.54 -15.52 18.38
CA GLU A 313 -15.27 -15.57 17.11
C GLU A 313 -16.35 -14.48 17.06
N GLY A 314 -16.46 -13.80 15.91
CA GLY A 314 -17.43 -12.72 15.70
C GLY A 314 -16.84 -11.30 15.73
N TYR A 315 -15.65 -11.10 16.31
CA TYR A 315 -14.95 -9.80 16.30
C TYR A 315 -13.93 -9.65 15.17
N GLU A 316 -13.61 -10.69 14.45
CA GLU A 316 -12.55 -10.77 13.44
C GLU A 316 -12.61 -9.63 12.40
N ARG A 317 -13.78 -9.42 11.80
CA ARG A 317 -13.96 -8.33 10.83
C ARG A 317 -13.81 -6.93 11.43
N SER A 318 -14.18 -6.80 12.69
CA SER A 318 -14.09 -5.52 13.40
C SER A 318 -12.67 -5.18 13.83
N LEU A 319 -11.83 -6.21 14.06
CA LEU A 319 -10.41 -6.07 14.34
C LEU A 319 -9.58 -5.73 13.09
N ASN A 320 -10.09 -6.06 11.89
CA ASN A 320 -9.35 -5.81 10.67
C ASN A 320 -9.26 -4.31 10.35
N PRO A 321 -8.09 -3.84 9.88
CA PRO A 321 -7.96 -2.55 9.23
C PRO A 321 -8.90 -2.41 8.03
N ALA A 322 -9.29 -1.19 7.69
CA ALA A 322 -10.23 -0.95 6.59
C ALA A 322 -9.72 -1.49 5.25
N CYS A 323 -8.41 -1.41 5.00
CA CYS A 323 -7.78 -1.95 3.79
C CYS A 323 -7.92 -3.47 3.67
N VAL A 324 -7.88 -4.20 4.80
CA VAL A 324 -8.09 -5.67 4.80
C VAL A 324 -9.54 -6.00 4.45
N ASN A 325 -10.50 -5.28 5.05
CA ASN A 325 -11.91 -5.52 4.78
C ASN A 325 -12.35 -5.13 3.37
N ALA A 326 -11.62 -4.22 2.72
CA ALA A 326 -11.92 -3.76 1.37
C ALA A 326 -11.24 -4.59 0.28
N CYS A 327 -10.27 -5.44 0.65
CA CYS A 327 -9.61 -6.32 -0.31
C CYS A 327 -10.56 -7.45 -0.71
N PRO A 328 -10.85 -7.65 -2.02
CA PRO A 328 -11.78 -8.67 -2.49
C PRO A 328 -11.29 -10.09 -2.27
#